data_a8920a9ccb6b71225de9beca3a459f9c
#
_entry.id   a8920a9ccb6b71225de9beca3a459f9c
#
_cell.length_a   1.000
_cell.length_b   1.000
_cell.length_c   1.000
_cell.angle_alpha   90.00
_cell.angle_beta   90.00
_cell.angle_gamma   90.00
#
_symmetry.space_group_name_H-M   'P 1'
#
loop_
_entity.id
_entity.type
_entity.pdbx_description
1 polymer ?
#
loop_
_entity_poly.entity_id
_entity_poly.type
_entity_poly.pdbx_seq_one_letter_code
_entity_poly.pdbx_strand_id
1 'polypeptide(L)'
;MASLHISISAEPIATIAGLHITNSILASLIVTILLILFFVAAGASLKNTGKPSRFQSLVEFIVETFRNMVRSIVESDRKVALFTPIIMAFFFFIIANNWFGLLPGVGSIGFNEPVERAVEATAEGTIVEAGTLIQPEQVFIPYLRAGTADLNTTLALAIISVLLTQIYGVSFQKLGYFTKFINFSSPINFFVGLLEMILEAAKIMSFAFRLFGNIFAGEVLLAVMTFLIPLVVPMPFYGLEIFVGFIQALVFSMLSLVFFNMATIGHGEEH
;
A
#
# COMPACT_ATOMS: atom_id res chain seq x y z
N MET A 1 28.28 -16.24 11.15
CA MET A 1 27.17 -15.39 11.65
C MET A 1 26.29 -15.11 10.44
N ALA A 2 25.00 -15.34 10.52
CA ALA A 2 24.11 -14.99 9.40
C ALA A 2 24.15 -13.47 9.21
N SER A 3 24.54 -13.01 8.03
CA SER A 3 24.51 -11.58 7.69
C SER A 3 23.05 -11.13 7.59
N LEU A 4 22.70 -10.03 8.26
CA LEU A 4 21.36 -9.44 8.14
C LEU A 4 21.26 -8.79 6.76
N HIS A 5 20.58 -9.44 5.82
CA HIS A 5 20.33 -8.88 4.49
C HIS A 5 18.98 -8.15 4.48
N ILE A 6 19.02 -6.84 4.30
CA ILE A 6 17.82 -6.00 4.17
C ILE A 6 17.85 -5.40 2.78
N SER A 7 16.93 -5.84 1.92
CA SER A 7 16.74 -5.29 0.57
C SER A 7 15.61 -4.27 0.54
N ILE A 8 15.85 -3.10 -0.07
CA ILE A 8 14.81 -2.08 -0.30
C ILE A 8 13.88 -2.54 -1.41
N SER A 9 14.43 -3.17 -2.47
CA SER A 9 13.66 -3.69 -3.59
C SER A 9 13.13 -5.09 -3.30
N ALA A 10 11.93 -5.38 -3.82
CA ALA A 10 11.40 -6.73 -3.80
C ALA A 10 12.24 -7.65 -4.71
N GLU A 11 12.53 -8.85 -4.22
CA GLU A 11 13.43 -9.80 -4.90
C GLU A 11 12.63 -10.67 -5.87
N PRO A 12 13.14 -10.91 -7.09
CA PRO A 12 12.48 -11.75 -8.08
C PRO A 12 12.57 -13.22 -7.67
N ILE A 13 11.43 -13.92 -7.61
CA ILE A 13 11.37 -15.36 -7.32
C ILE A 13 11.28 -16.17 -8.63
N ALA A 14 10.55 -15.66 -9.61
CA ALA A 14 10.34 -16.33 -10.88
C ALA A 14 10.17 -15.33 -12.03
N THR A 15 10.54 -15.78 -13.23
CA THR A 15 10.30 -15.00 -14.46
C THR A 15 9.33 -15.76 -15.34
N ILE A 16 8.12 -15.22 -15.56
CA ILE A 16 7.10 -15.82 -16.42
C ILE A 16 6.83 -14.87 -17.58
N ALA A 17 7.04 -15.35 -18.81
CA ALA A 17 6.83 -14.57 -20.04
C ALA A 17 7.54 -13.21 -20.07
N GLY A 18 8.72 -13.08 -19.45
CA GLY A 18 9.49 -11.83 -19.38
C GLY A 18 9.07 -10.88 -18.25
N LEU A 19 8.07 -11.23 -17.45
CA LEU A 19 7.69 -10.50 -16.24
C LEU A 19 8.37 -11.13 -15.03
N HIS A 20 9.05 -10.31 -14.23
CA HIS A 20 9.63 -10.73 -12.96
C HIS A 20 8.55 -10.75 -11.88
N ILE A 21 8.24 -11.95 -11.37
CA ILE A 21 7.36 -12.11 -10.22
C ILE A 21 8.21 -11.99 -8.97
N THR A 22 7.96 -10.94 -8.20
CA THR A 22 8.63 -10.68 -6.93
C THR A 22 7.90 -11.35 -5.76
N ASN A 23 8.60 -11.53 -4.65
CA ASN A 23 8.05 -12.06 -3.40
C ASN A 23 6.87 -11.21 -2.88
N SER A 24 6.91 -9.89 -3.06
CA SER A 24 5.83 -8.96 -2.67
C SER A 24 4.58 -9.10 -3.56
N ILE A 25 4.77 -9.28 -4.88
CA ILE A 25 3.66 -9.50 -5.82
C ILE A 25 2.95 -10.82 -5.49
N LEU A 26 3.72 -11.89 -5.23
CA LEU A 26 3.14 -13.19 -4.87
C LEU A 26 2.30 -13.09 -3.58
N ALA A 27 2.83 -12.45 -2.55
CA ALA A 27 2.11 -12.22 -1.29
C ALA A 27 0.84 -11.38 -1.50
N SER A 28 0.92 -10.28 -2.25
CA SER A 28 -0.24 -9.44 -2.57
C SER A 28 -1.30 -10.18 -3.37
N LEU A 29 -0.92 -11.08 -4.27
CA LEU A 29 -1.84 -11.92 -5.03
C LEU A 29 -2.59 -12.90 -4.12
N ILE A 30 -1.87 -13.57 -3.21
CA ILE A 30 -2.47 -14.47 -2.21
C ILE A 30 -3.48 -13.71 -1.36
N VAL A 31 -3.08 -12.55 -0.80
CA VAL A 31 -3.95 -11.71 0.01
C VAL A 31 -5.18 -11.26 -0.79
N THR A 32 -5.02 -10.87 -2.05
CA THR A 32 -6.13 -10.48 -2.92
C THR A 32 -7.13 -11.61 -3.11
N ILE A 33 -6.65 -12.82 -3.40
CA ILE A 33 -7.51 -14.01 -3.56
C ILE A 33 -8.26 -14.29 -2.26
N LEU A 34 -7.59 -14.25 -1.11
CA LEU A 34 -8.22 -14.47 0.18
C LEU A 34 -9.29 -13.41 0.48
N LEU A 35 -9.05 -12.14 0.18
CA LEU A 35 -10.03 -11.07 0.33
C LEU A 35 -11.24 -11.26 -0.59
N ILE A 36 -11.02 -11.63 -1.87
CA ILE A 36 -12.11 -11.91 -2.80
C ILE A 36 -12.97 -13.07 -2.29
N LEU A 37 -12.35 -14.17 -1.86
CA LEU A 37 -13.07 -15.32 -1.30
C LEU A 37 -13.85 -14.92 -0.04
N PHE A 38 -13.25 -14.12 0.84
CA PHE A 38 -13.93 -13.63 2.04
C PHE A 38 -15.15 -12.77 1.70
N PHE A 39 -15.01 -11.79 0.81
CA PHE A 39 -16.14 -10.91 0.46
C PHE A 39 -17.22 -11.62 -0.36
N VAL A 40 -16.85 -12.58 -1.22
CA VAL A 40 -17.84 -13.43 -1.93
C VAL A 40 -18.60 -14.29 -0.92
N ALA A 41 -17.92 -14.94 0.03
CA ALA A 41 -18.56 -15.70 1.10
C ALA A 41 -19.45 -14.82 2.00
N ALA A 42 -18.98 -13.63 2.34
CA ALA A 42 -19.75 -12.65 3.09
C ALA A 42 -21.02 -12.24 2.33
N GLY A 43 -20.91 -11.91 1.04
CA GLY A 43 -22.06 -11.59 0.20
C GLY A 43 -23.06 -12.75 0.07
N ALA A 44 -22.57 -13.99 -0.08
CA ALA A 44 -23.42 -15.19 -0.14
C ALA A 44 -24.14 -15.49 1.19
N SER A 45 -23.59 -15.03 2.32
CA SER A 45 -24.20 -15.21 3.64
C SER A 45 -25.33 -14.22 3.95
N LEU A 46 -25.43 -13.13 3.18
CA LEU A 46 -26.47 -12.10 3.35
C LEU A 46 -27.82 -12.66 2.93
N LYS A 47 -28.67 -13.00 3.92
CA LYS A 47 -30.03 -13.47 3.71
C LYS A 47 -31.01 -12.35 3.99
N ASN A 48 -31.91 -12.10 3.06
CA ASN A 48 -32.94 -11.07 3.21
C ASN A 48 -34.11 -11.50 4.09
N THR A 49 -34.18 -12.78 4.49
CA THR A 49 -35.32 -13.33 5.22
C THR A 49 -34.83 -14.17 6.40
N GLY A 50 -35.27 -13.82 7.60
CA GLY A 50 -34.98 -14.56 8.82
C GLY A 50 -34.08 -13.79 9.81
N LYS A 51 -33.71 -14.45 10.91
CA LYS A 51 -32.78 -13.86 11.89
C LYS A 51 -31.38 -13.86 11.29
N PRO A 52 -30.65 -12.71 11.31
CA PRO A 52 -29.30 -12.64 10.80
C PRO A 52 -28.37 -13.58 11.61
N SER A 53 -27.43 -14.23 10.90
CA SER A 53 -26.38 -14.98 11.56
C SER A 53 -25.39 -14.03 12.25
N ARG A 54 -24.63 -14.52 13.23
CA ARG A 54 -23.59 -13.71 13.91
C ARG A 54 -22.56 -13.18 12.91
N PHE A 55 -22.22 -13.95 11.89
CA PHE A 55 -21.30 -13.55 10.83
C PHE A 55 -21.92 -12.45 9.95
N GLN A 56 -23.19 -12.60 9.56
CA GLN A 56 -23.92 -11.56 8.83
C GLN A 56 -23.96 -10.25 9.62
N SER A 57 -24.30 -10.29 10.92
CA SER A 57 -24.34 -9.10 11.76
C SER A 57 -22.96 -8.41 11.87
N LEU A 58 -21.87 -9.19 11.91
CA LEU A 58 -20.51 -8.64 11.89
C LEU A 58 -20.21 -7.92 10.57
N VAL A 59 -20.54 -8.53 9.43
CA VAL A 59 -20.34 -7.94 8.11
C VAL A 59 -21.16 -6.67 7.97
N GLU A 60 -22.43 -6.70 8.35
CA GLU A 60 -23.33 -5.53 8.33
C GLU A 60 -22.78 -4.40 9.22
N PHE A 61 -22.33 -4.71 10.42
CA PHE A 61 -21.71 -3.74 11.33
C PHE A 61 -20.48 -3.08 10.72
N ILE A 62 -19.60 -3.84 10.08
CA ILE A 62 -18.41 -3.31 9.41
C ILE A 62 -18.83 -2.37 8.26
N VAL A 63 -19.72 -2.81 7.38
CA VAL A 63 -20.20 -2.02 6.24
C VAL A 63 -20.87 -0.73 6.72
N GLU A 64 -21.71 -0.82 7.75
CA GLU A 64 -22.38 0.34 8.32
C GLU A 64 -21.40 1.33 8.96
N THR A 65 -20.39 0.83 9.67
CA THR A 65 -19.32 1.66 10.25
C THR A 65 -18.60 2.46 9.16
N PHE A 66 -18.18 1.80 8.09
CA PHE A 66 -17.54 2.50 6.96
C PHE A 66 -18.49 3.47 6.27
N ARG A 67 -19.74 3.08 6.08
CA ARG A 67 -20.76 3.95 5.48
C ARG A 67 -21.00 5.22 6.31
N ASN A 68 -21.06 5.09 7.63
CA ASN A 68 -21.19 6.21 8.54
C ASN A 68 -19.94 7.11 8.54
N MET A 69 -18.76 6.50 8.47
CA MET A 69 -17.50 7.22 8.33
C MET A 69 -17.43 7.99 7.01
N VAL A 70 -17.85 7.41 5.89
CA VAL A 70 -17.95 8.12 4.61
C VAL A 70 -18.99 9.23 4.69
N ARG A 71 -20.14 8.98 5.30
CA ARG A 71 -21.23 9.96 5.45
C ARG A 71 -20.80 11.17 6.29
N SER A 72 -19.87 11.03 7.22
CA SER A 72 -19.36 12.16 8.01
C SER A 72 -18.55 13.17 7.19
N ILE A 73 -18.07 12.78 6.01
CA ILE A 73 -17.26 13.64 5.12
C ILE A 73 -18.08 14.06 3.88
N VAL A 74 -19.02 13.20 3.46
CA VAL A 74 -19.75 13.35 2.20
C VAL A 74 -21.24 13.50 2.47
N GLU A 75 -21.83 14.63 2.10
CA GLU A 75 -23.24 14.95 2.38
C GLU A 75 -24.23 14.18 1.49
N SER A 76 -23.82 13.84 0.25
CA SER A 76 -24.72 13.22 -0.73
C SER A 76 -24.79 11.69 -0.58
N ASP A 77 -25.99 11.15 -0.37
CA ASP A 77 -26.22 9.68 -0.29
C ASP A 77 -25.74 8.93 -1.55
N ARG A 78 -25.83 9.56 -2.73
CA ARG A 78 -25.33 8.98 -3.98
C ARG A 78 -23.81 8.83 -3.95
N LYS A 79 -23.09 9.86 -3.47
CA LYS A 79 -21.61 9.81 -3.33
C LYS A 79 -21.23 8.81 -2.25
N VAL A 80 -21.96 8.76 -1.13
CA VAL A 80 -21.74 7.76 -0.07
C VAL A 80 -21.83 6.33 -0.62
N ALA A 81 -22.87 6.02 -1.37
CA ALA A 81 -23.04 4.69 -1.97
C ALA A 81 -21.93 4.34 -2.97
N LEU A 82 -21.38 5.34 -3.67
CA LEU A 82 -20.33 5.16 -4.67
C LEU A 82 -18.95 5.01 -4.04
N PHE A 83 -18.63 5.80 -3.00
CA PHE A 83 -17.28 5.84 -2.42
C PHE A 83 -17.06 4.74 -1.38
N THR A 84 -18.09 4.35 -0.61
CA THR A 84 -17.96 3.35 0.46
C THR A 84 -17.28 2.05 0.02
N PRO A 85 -17.68 1.38 -1.08
CA PRO A 85 -17.05 0.12 -1.47
C PRO A 85 -15.57 0.28 -1.83
N ILE A 86 -15.18 1.41 -2.43
CA ILE A 86 -13.79 1.66 -2.83
C ILE A 86 -12.92 1.96 -1.62
N ILE A 87 -13.43 2.76 -0.69
CA ILE A 87 -12.74 3.08 0.57
C ILE A 87 -12.54 1.82 1.40
N MET A 88 -13.57 0.95 1.47
CA MET A 88 -13.45 -0.37 2.10
C MET A 88 -12.41 -1.24 1.39
N ALA A 89 -12.40 -1.27 0.06
CA ALA A 89 -11.43 -2.04 -0.70
C ALA A 89 -9.99 -1.59 -0.41
N PHE A 90 -9.70 -0.29 -0.40
CA PHE A 90 -8.39 0.24 -0.01
C PHE A 90 -8.03 -0.16 1.42
N PHE A 91 -8.93 0.04 2.36
CA PHE A 91 -8.68 -0.27 3.77
C PHE A 91 -8.34 -1.76 3.95
N PHE A 92 -9.20 -2.66 3.45
CA PHE A 92 -9.02 -4.09 3.65
C PHE A 92 -7.82 -4.64 2.88
N PHE A 93 -7.55 -4.13 1.69
CA PHE A 93 -6.37 -4.53 0.93
C PHE A 93 -5.08 -4.14 1.66
N ILE A 94 -4.98 -2.90 2.13
CA ILE A 94 -3.78 -2.39 2.80
C ILE A 94 -3.58 -3.09 4.15
N ILE A 95 -4.61 -3.18 4.99
CA ILE A 95 -4.48 -3.81 6.31
C ILE A 95 -4.14 -5.30 6.18
N ALA A 96 -4.76 -6.00 5.23
CA ALA A 96 -4.48 -7.42 5.02
C ALA A 96 -3.05 -7.66 4.53
N ASN A 97 -2.52 -6.83 3.62
CA ASN A 97 -1.12 -6.92 3.19
C ASN A 97 -0.16 -6.57 4.32
N ASN A 98 -0.44 -5.53 5.13
CA ASN A 98 0.39 -5.15 6.26
C ASN A 98 0.46 -6.27 7.31
N TRP A 99 -0.70 -6.82 7.69
CA TRP A 99 -0.76 -7.87 8.70
C TRP A 99 -0.27 -9.22 8.18
N PHE A 100 -0.42 -9.50 6.88
CA PHE A 100 0.13 -10.72 6.26
C PHE A 100 1.65 -10.81 6.45
N GLY A 101 2.36 -9.68 6.30
CA GLY A 101 3.80 -9.61 6.53
C GLY A 101 4.24 -9.93 7.95
N LEU A 102 3.34 -9.75 8.93
CA LEU A 102 3.62 -10.01 10.36
C LEU A 102 3.32 -11.47 10.77
N LEU A 103 2.73 -12.28 9.88
CA LEU A 103 2.43 -13.67 10.20
C LEU A 103 3.73 -14.47 10.41
N PRO A 104 3.80 -15.28 11.48
CA PRO A 104 4.94 -16.14 11.69
C PRO A 104 5.08 -17.13 10.53
N GLY A 105 6.28 -17.20 9.94
CA GLY A 105 6.54 -18.00 8.71
C GLY A 105 6.69 -17.16 7.45
N VAL A 106 6.03 -16.01 7.34
CA VAL A 106 6.30 -15.02 6.28
C VAL A 106 7.69 -14.43 6.53
N GLY A 107 8.55 -14.41 5.49
CA GLY A 107 9.95 -14.01 5.64
C GLY A 107 10.91 -15.10 6.20
N SER A 108 10.38 -16.24 6.69
CA SER A 108 11.21 -17.34 7.23
C SER A 108 11.35 -18.52 6.27
N ILE A 109 10.49 -18.62 5.26
CA ILE A 109 10.52 -19.69 4.26
C ILE A 109 11.03 -19.10 2.94
N GLY A 110 12.16 -19.62 2.45
CA GLY A 110 12.81 -19.09 1.26
C GLY A 110 13.90 -20.01 0.77
N PHE A 111 14.74 -19.52 -0.11
CA PHE A 111 15.91 -20.21 -0.64
C PHE A 111 17.16 -19.34 -0.51
N ASN A 112 18.33 -20.01 -0.55
CA ASN A 112 19.59 -19.31 -0.55
C ASN A 112 20.07 -19.14 -2.00
N GLU A 113 20.36 -17.91 -2.39
CA GLU A 113 20.92 -17.59 -3.70
C GLU A 113 22.38 -17.13 -3.54
N PRO A 114 23.31 -17.67 -4.33
CA PRO A 114 24.68 -17.17 -4.34
C PRO A 114 24.71 -15.80 -5.02
N VAL A 115 25.04 -14.76 -4.27
CA VAL A 115 25.19 -13.40 -4.81
C VAL A 115 26.66 -13.12 -5.01
N GLU A 116 27.09 -12.96 -6.26
CA GLU A 116 28.39 -12.39 -6.57
C GLU A 116 28.34 -10.89 -6.25
N ARG A 117 28.77 -10.52 -5.07
CA ARG A 117 29.06 -9.10 -4.80
C ARG A 117 30.32 -8.73 -5.57
N ALA A 118 30.17 -7.84 -6.56
CA ALA A 118 31.30 -7.05 -7.03
C ALA A 118 31.85 -6.30 -5.80
N VAL A 119 33.01 -6.69 -5.31
CA VAL A 119 33.74 -5.94 -4.31
C VAL A 119 34.10 -4.61 -4.99
N GLU A 120 33.36 -3.57 -4.79
CA GLU A 120 33.81 -2.22 -5.03
C GLU A 120 35.06 -2.06 -4.18
N ALA A 121 36.20 -2.05 -4.82
CA ALA A 121 37.49 -1.76 -4.20
C ALA A 121 37.37 -0.36 -3.59
N THR A 122 37.05 -0.30 -2.29
CA THR A 122 37.14 0.90 -1.52
C THR A 122 38.56 1.41 -1.64
N ALA A 123 38.70 2.62 -2.14
CA ALA A 123 39.97 3.32 -2.38
C ALA A 123 40.69 3.58 -1.06
N GLU A 124 41.40 2.57 -0.57
CA GLU A 124 42.50 2.67 0.33
C GLU A 124 43.51 1.57 -0.04
N GLY A 125 44.40 1.89 -0.94
CA GLY A 125 45.82 1.48 -1.08
C GLY A 125 46.27 0.05 -0.78
N THR A 126 45.39 -0.96 -0.76
CA THR A 126 45.82 -2.35 -0.62
C THR A 126 45.58 -3.07 -1.94
N ILE A 127 46.64 -3.37 -2.65
CA ILE A 127 46.64 -4.23 -3.85
C ILE A 127 46.16 -5.61 -3.39
N VAL A 128 44.90 -5.94 -3.63
CA VAL A 128 44.40 -7.30 -3.48
C VAL A 128 44.86 -8.07 -4.72
N GLU A 129 45.76 -9.05 -4.52
CA GLU A 129 46.23 -9.94 -5.57
C GLU A 129 45.03 -10.56 -6.29
N ALA A 130 45.04 -10.46 -7.64
CA ALA A 130 44.08 -11.10 -8.52
C ALA A 130 44.18 -12.63 -8.35
N GLY A 131 43.37 -13.18 -7.47
CA GLY A 131 43.40 -14.63 -7.18
C GLY A 131 42.61 -15.05 -5.94
N THR A 132 42.10 -14.10 -5.13
CA THR A 132 41.27 -14.47 -3.99
C THR A 132 39.91 -14.95 -4.51
N LEU A 133 39.66 -16.25 -4.46
CA LEU A 133 38.36 -16.86 -4.74
C LEU A 133 37.35 -16.26 -3.78
N ILE A 134 36.57 -15.31 -4.29
CA ILE A 134 35.43 -14.73 -3.57
C ILE A 134 34.43 -15.88 -3.41
N GLN A 135 34.32 -16.40 -2.19
CA GLN A 135 33.23 -17.34 -1.91
C GLN A 135 31.90 -16.58 -2.09
N PRO A 136 30.99 -17.08 -2.93
CA PRO A 136 29.71 -16.41 -3.09
C PRO A 136 28.98 -16.36 -1.74
N GLU A 137 28.73 -15.19 -1.26
CA GLU A 137 27.91 -15.00 -0.06
C GLU A 137 26.49 -15.49 -0.35
N GLN A 138 26.01 -16.47 0.41
CA GLN A 138 24.66 -16.96 0.27
C GLN A 138 23.72 -16.00 0.97
N VAL A 139 22.85 -15.39 0.19
CA VAL A 139 21.78 -14.50 0.68
C VAL A 139 20.48 -15.28 0.74
N PHE A 140 19.81 -15.22 1.89
CA PHE A 140 18.50 -15.84 2.08
C PHE A 140 17.43 -14.95 1.46
N ILE A 141 16.68 -15.46 0.48
CA ILE A 141 15.57 -14.81 -0.20
C ILE A 141 14.27 -15.45 0.25
N PRO A 142 13.39 -14.71 0.98
CA PRO A 142 12.08 -15.22 1.38
C PRO A 142 11.13 -15.30 0.18
N TYR A 143 10.32 -16.37 0.11
CA TYR A 143 9.27 -16.50 -0.90
C TYR A 143 8.14 -15.49 -0.73
N LEU A 144 7.88 -15.04 0.48
CA LEU A 144 6.78 -14.14 0.81
C LEU A 144 7.31 -12.95 1.60
N ARG A 145 6.91 -11.76 1.18
CA ARG A 145 7.18 -10.48 1.84
C ARG A 145 5.92 -9.63 1.82
N ALA A 146 5.72 -8.78 2.84
CA ALA A 146 4.57 -7.89 2.85
C ALA A 146 4.46 -7.11 1.53
N GLY A 147 3.29 -7.17 0.87
CA GLY A 147 3.11 -6.51 -0.43
C GLY A 147 3.32 -5.00 -0.37
N THR A 148 2.96 -4.38 0.73
CA THR A 148 3.11 -2.94 0.99
C THR A 148 4.53 -2.52 1.41
N ALA A 149 5.42 -3.48 1.67
CA ALA A 149 6.85 -3.23 1.85
C ALA A 149 7.60 -3.08 0.50
N ASP A 150 6.88 -3.12 -0.63
CA ASP A 150 7.40 -2.84 -1.96
C ASP A 150 6.87 -1.50 -2.47
N LEU A 151 7.81 -0.63 -2.90
CA LEU A 151 7.48 0.69 -3.43
C LEU A 151 6.60 0.60 -4.69
N ASN A 152 6.79 -0.42 -5.54
CA ASN A 152 5.99 -0.58 -6.74
C ASN A 152 4.51 -0.82 -6.42
N THR A 153 4.22 -1.66 -5.42
CA THR A 153 2.85 -1.93 -4.97
C THR A 153 2.21 -0.68 -4.38
N THR A 154 2.93 0.04 -3.53
CA THR A 154 2.41 1.26 -2.89
C THR A 154 2.23 2.40 -3.88
N LEU A 155 3.13 2.51 -4.87
CA LEU A 155 3.02 3.46 -5.96
C LEU A 155 1.81 3.15 -6.85
N ALA A 156 1.57 1.87 -7.17
CA ALA A 156 0.39 1.45 -7.94
C ALA A 156 -0.91 1.82 -7.21
N LEU A 157 -0.99 1.57 -5.88
CA LEU A 157 -2.16 1.97 -5.07
C LEU A 157 -2.37 3.49 -5.07
N ALA A 158 -1.29 4.26 -4.92
CA ALA A 158 -1.33 5.72 -4.95
C ALA A 158 -1.81 6.25 -6.31
N ILE A 159 -1.31 5.68 -7.40
CA ILE A 159 -1.74 6.02 -8.77
C ILE A 159 -3.22 5.69 -8.94
N ILE A 160 -3.69 4.51 -8.52
CA ILE A 160 -5.10 4.11 -8.60
C ILE A 160 -5.98 5.10 -7.81
N SER A 161 -5.58 5.48 -6.59
CA SER A 161 -6.33 6.43 -5.77
C SER A 161 -6.45 7.80 -6.46
N VAL A 162 -5.35 8.34 -7.00
CA VAL A 162 -5.36 9.62 -7.69
C VAL A 162 -6.11 9.55 -9.03
N LEU A 163 -5.97 8.46 -9.79
CA LEU A 163 -6.76 8.26 -11.02
C LEU A 163 -8.26 8.21 -10.73
N LEU A 164 -8.68 7.50 -9.68
CA LEU A 164 -10.08 7.49 -9.25
C LEU A 164 -10.56 8.88 -8.85
N THR A 165 -9.71 9.69 -8.20
CA THR A 165 -10.01 11.09 -7.89
C THR A 165 -10.31 11.89 -9.16
N GLN A 166 -9.48 11.73 -10.22
CA GLN A 166 -9.70 12.39 -11.51
C GLN A 166 -10.97 11.89 -12.19
N ILE A 167 -11.20 10.58 -12.20
CA ILE A 167 -12.41 9.98 -12.80
C ILE A 167 -13.67 10.51 -12.13
N TYR A 168 -13.69 10.59 -10.80
CA TYR A 168 -14.83 11.17 -10.08
C TYR A 168 -14.97 12.66 -10.32
N GLY A 169 -13.87 13.43 -10.34
CA GLY A 169 -13.89 14.84 -10.67
C GLY A 169 -14.55 15.08 -12.04
N VAL A 170 -14.11 14.37 -13.07
CA VAL A 170 -14.67 14.46 -14.41
C VAL A 170 -16.14 13.98 -14.46
N SER A 171 -16.48 12.91 -13.73
CA SER A 171 -17.84 12.36 -13.73
C SER A 171 -18.87 13.32 -13.14
N PHE A 172 -18.49 14.07 -12.11
CA PHE A 172 -19.40 15.00 -11.41
C PHE A 172 -19.37 16.41 -11.98
N GLN A 173 -18.19 16.94 -12.35
CA GLN A 173 -18.01 18.31 -12.85
C GLN A 173 -17.95 18.40 -14.38
N LYS A 174 -17.88 17.25 -15.09
CA LYS A 174 -17.75 17.19 -16.57
C LYS A 174 -16.53 18.00 -17.07
N LEU A 175 -16.76 18.82 -18.11
CA LEU A 175 -15.70 19.66 -18.71
C LEU A 175 -15.21 20.77 -17.77
N GLY A 176 -16.01 21.19 -16.81
CA GLY A 176 -15.64 22.18 -15.79
C GLY A 176 -14.46 21.71 -14.91
N TYR A 177 -14.25 20.39 -14.76
CA TYR A 177 -13.12 19.88 -14.02
C TYR A 177 -11.77 20.24 -14.62
N PHE A 178 -11.66 20.29 -15.94
CA PHE A 178 -10.41 20.62 -16.64
C PHE A 178 -10.01 22.09 -16.53
N THR A 179 -10.97 22.99 -16.24
CA THR A 179 -10.65 24.42 -16.02
C THR A 179 -9.83 24.65 -14.76
N LYS A 180 -9.80 23.68 -13.85
CA LYS A 180 -8.91 23.66 -12.67
C LYS A 180 -7.43 23.60 -13.09
N PHE A 181 -7.10 22.85 -14.12
CA PHE A 181 -5.72 22.63 -14.59
C PHE A 181 -5.31 23.61 -15.67
N ILE A 182 -6.25 23.93 -16.58
CA ILE A 182 -5.97 24.75 -17.74
C ILE A 182 -7.01 25.88 -17.80
N ASN A 183 -6.63 27.06 -17.31
CA ASN A 183 -7.45 28.25 -17.34
C ASN A 183 -6.66 29.42 -17.94
N PHE A 184 -6.98 29.77 -19.19
CA PHE A 184 -6.34 30.87 -19.92
C PHE A 184 -7.00 32.24 -19.71
N SER A 185 -7.95 32.37 -18.79
CA SER A 185 -8.65 33.63 -18.56
C SER A 185 -7.76 34.73 -17.97
N SER A 186 -6.68 34.35 -17.24
CA SER A 186 -5.70 35.25 -16.68
C SER A 186 -4.33 34.55 -16.55
N PRO A 187 -3.18 35.27 -16.68
CA PRO A 187 -1.86 34.70 -16.44
C PRO A 187 -1.74 34.08 -15.03
N ILE A 188 -2.41 34.67 -14.03
CA ILE A 188 -2.42 34.14 -12.65
C ILE A 188 -3.16 32.82 -12.60
N ASN A 189 -4.32 32.71 -13.25
CA ASN A 189 -5.11 31.46 -13.27
C ASN A 189 -4.38 30.34 -14.01
N PHE A 190 -3.64 30.66 -15.05
CA PHE A 190 -2.78 29.69 -15.73
C PHE A 190 -1.67 29.15 -14.82
N PHE A 191 -1.01 30.05 -14.06
CA PHE A 191 0.02 29.65 -13.10
C PHE A 191 -0.56 28.78 -11.96
N VAL A 192 -1.73 29.12 -11.43
CA VAL A 192 -2.46 28.31 -10.44
C VAL A 192 -2.77 26.91 -10.99
N GLY A 193 -3.21 26.80 -12.24
CA GLY A 193 -3.47 25.49 -12.87
C GLY A 193 -2.21 24.63 -13.00
N LEU A 194 -1.06 25.25 -13.30
CA LEU A 194 0.23 24.55 -13.32
C LEU A 194 0.63 24.02 -11.93
N LEU A 195 0.43 24.85 -10.88
CA LEU A 195 0.66 24.42 -9.49
C LEU A 195 -0.27 23.25 -9.11
N GLU A 196 -1.52 23.27 -9.55
CA GLU A 196 -2.46 22.19 -9.27
C GLU A 196 -2.01 20.85 -9.91
N MET A 197 -1.45 20.87 -11.12
CA MET A 197 -0.85 19.67 -11.74
C MET A 197 0.32 19.13 -10.91
N ILE A 198 1.18 20.01 -10.41
CA ILE A 198 2.31 19.61 -9.54
C ILE A 198 1.78 19.01 -8.23
N LEU A 199 0.74 19.59 -7.64
CA LEU A 199 0.11 19.07 -6.43
C LEU A 199 -0.50 17.68 -6.63
N GLU A 200 -1.14 17.41 -7.78
CA GLU A 200 -1.67 16.07 -8.08
C GLU A 200 -0.54 15.03 -8.18
N ALA A 201 0.59 15.37 -8.82
CA ALA A 201 1.75 14.49 -8.84
C ALA A 201 2.36 14.29 -7.44
N ALA A 202 2.43 15.33 -6.64
CA ALA A 202 2.92 15.28 -5.26
C ALA A 202 2.04 14.39 -4.36
N LYS A 203 0.72 14.33 -4.58
CA LYS A 203 -0.18 13.42 -3.86
C LYS A 203 0.20 11.96 -4.08
N ILE A 204 0.53 11.57 -5.33
CA ILE A 204 0.96 10.20 -5.64
C ILE A 204 2.21 9.83 -4.83
N MET A 205 3.22 10.70 -4.87
CA MET A 205 4.47 10.48 -4.12
C MET A 205 4.21 10.42 -2.61
N SER A 206 3.42 11.35 -2.09
CA SER A 206 3.09 11.39 -0.65
C SER A 206 2.39 10.11 -0.19
N PHE A 207 1.44 9.60 -0.95
CA PHE A 207 0.71 8.38 -0.63
C PHE A 207 1.61 7.15 -0.69
N ALA A 208 2.38 7.01 -1.79
CA ALA A 208 3.27 5.88 -1.99
C ALA A 208 4.34 5.79 -0.91
N PHE A 209 5.08 6.87 -0.66
CA PHE A 209 6.15 6.88 0.33
C PHE A 209 5.65 6.78 1.77
N ARG A 210 4.49 7.30 2.08
CA ARG A 210 3.92 7.17 3.43
C ARG A 210 3.59 5.71 3.73
N LEU A 211 2.96 5.00 2.77
CA LEU A 211 2.60 3.60 2.95
C LEU A 211 3.84 2.72 2.96
N PHE A 212 4.71 2.86 1.97
CA PHE A 212 5.97 2.12 1.88
C PHE A 212 6.88 2.37 3.08
N GLY A 213 7.12 3.65 3.41
CA GLY A 213 8.09 4.02 4.44
C GLY A 213 7.74 3.48 5.82
N ASN A 214 6.45 3.49 6.20
CA ASN A 214 6.03 2.95 7.49
C ASN A 214 6.24 1.43 7.56
N ILE A 215 5.81 0.69 6.55
CA ILE A 215 5.88 -0.78 6.56
C ILE A 215 7.32 -1.27 6.39
N PHE A 216 8.09 -0.65 5.49
CA PHE A 216 9.50 -0.98 5.32
C PHE A 216 10.33 -0.67 6.58
N ALA A 217 10.10 0.49 7.22
CA ALA A 217 10.79 0.84 8.46
C ALA A 217 10.48 -0.15 9.58
N GLY A 218 9.23 -0.61 9.69
CA GLY A 218 8.81 -1.63 10.63
C GLY A 218 9.46 -2.99 10.36
N GLU A 219 9.52 -3.42 9.10
CA GLU A 219 10.21 -4.66 8.69
C GLU A 219 11.70 -4.61 9.09
N VAL A 220 12.38 -3.51 8.82
CA VAL A 220 13.78 -3.28 9.21
C VAL A 220 13.94 -3.30 10.73
N LEU A 221 13.05 -2.60 11.45
CA LEU A 221 13.08 -2.54 12.90
C LEU A 221 12.93 -3.93 13.52
N LEU A 222 11.94 -4.70 13.08
CA LEU A 222 11.72 -6.08 13.55
C LEU A 222 12.91 -6.98 13.23
N ALA A 223 13.50 -6.87 12.03
CA ALA A 223 14.66 -7.64 11.63
C ALA A 223 15.87 -7.34 12.54
N VAL A 224 16.18 -6.06 12.79
CA VAL A 224 17.28 -5.63 13.66
C VAL A 224 17.04 -6.07 15.10
N MET A 225 15.85 -5.89 15.64
CA MET A 225 15.52 -6.26 17.02
C MET A 225 15.58 -7.80 17.23
N THR A 226 15.11 -8.56 16.25
CA THR A 226 15.22 -10.03 16.26
C THR A 226 16.67 -10.51 16.21
N PHE A 227 17.52 -9.80 15.46
CA PHE A 227 18.94 -10.10 15.37
C PHE A 227 19.68 -9.81 16.68
N LEU A 228 19.36 -8.70 17.38
CA LEU A 228 20.02 -8.34 18.64
C LEU A 228 19.60 -9.24 19.78
N ILE A 229 18.30 -9.38 20.04
CA ILE A 229 17.76 -10.17 21.15
C ILE A 229 16.51 -10.89 20.65
N PRO A 230 16.64 -12.14 20.19
CA PRO A 230 15.49 -12.89 19.69
C PRO A 230 14.49 -13.20 20.81
N LEU A 231 13.22 -13.30 20.47
CA LEU A 231 12.05 -13.65 21.27
C LEU A 231 11.42 -12.52 22.11
N VAL A 232 12.12 -11.88 23.03
CA VAL A 232 11.50 -10.97 24.01
C VAL A 232 11.38 -9.53 23.48
N VAL A 233 12.49 -9.02 22.92
CA VAL A 233 12.54 -7.62 22.45
C VAL A 233 11.67 -7.35 21.21
N PRO A 234 11.53 -8.26 20.23
CA PRO A 234 10.64 -8.02 19.08
C PRO A 234 9.15 -7.96 19.44
N MET A 235 8.70 -8.60 20.53
CA MET A 235 7.27 -8.70 20.87
C MET A 235 6.54 -7.35 20.97
N PRO A 236 7.04 -6.34 21.69
CA PRO A 236 6.42 -5.01 21.73
C PRO A 236 6.35 -4.36 20.35
N PHE A 237 7.38 -4.57 19.49
CA PHE A 237 7.44 -4.01 18.16
C PHE A 237 6.46 -4.69 17.19
N TYR A 238 6.18 -5.99 17.35
CA TYR A 238 5.08 -6.64 16.63
C TYR A 238 3.72 -6.00 16.97
N GLY A 239 3.48 -5.70 18.25
CA GLY A 239 2.27 -4.98 18.66
C GLY A 239 2.19 -3.57 18.05
N LEU A 240 3.31 -2.87 18.02
CA LEU A 240 3.41 -1.56 17.36
C LEU A 240 3.09 -1.67 15.86
N GLU A 241 3.66 -2.64 15.14
CA GLU A 241 3.46 -2.83 13.72
C GLU A 241 2.01 -3.19 13.37
N ILE A 242 1.34 -4.02 14.17
CA ILE A 242 -0.10 -4.29 14.01
C ILE A 242 -0.91 -2.99 14.09
N PHE A 243 -0.60 -2.14 15.07
CA PHE A 243 -1.28 -0.86 15.27
C PHE A 243 -0.96 0.13 14.13
N VAL A 244 0.31 0.30 13.79
CA VAL A 244 0.74 1.18 12.70
C VAL A 244 0.15 0.74 11.36
N GLY A 245 0.15 -0.57 11.08
CA GLY A 245 -0.46 -1.13 9.88
C GLY A 245 -1.96 -0.83 9.76
N PHE A 246 -2.70 -0.90 10.88
CA PHE A 246 -4.11 -0.51 10.95
C PHE A 246 -4.31 0.99 10.69
N ILE A 247 -3.59 1.84 11.42
CA ILE A 247 -3.68 3.30 11.27
C ILE A 247 -3.32 3.72 9.85
N GLN A 248 -2.30 3.12 9.25
CA GLN A 248 -1.88 3.44 7.90
C GLN A 248 -2.96 3.09 6.86
N ALA A 249 -3.63 1.93 6.99
CA ALA A 249 -4.74 1.55 6.13
C ALA A 249 -5.91 2.55 6.27
N LEU A 250 -6.22 2.95 7.50
CA LEU A 250 -7.27 3.94 7.77
C LEU A 250 -6.93 5.30 7.17
N VAL A 251 -5.72 5.82 7.42
CA VAL A 251 -5.28 7.13 6.93
C VAL A 251 -5.27 7.17 5.39
N PHE A 252 -4.75 6.14 4.73
CA PHE A 252 -4.75 6.08 3.27
C PHE A 252 -6.16 6.13 2.71
N SER A 253 -7.07 5.32 3.25
CA SER A 253 -8.46 5.24 2.80
C SER A 253 -9.21 6.55 3.04
N MET A 254 -9.06 7.16 4.21
CA MET A 254 -9.74 8.41 4.56
C MET A 254 -9.22 9.61 3.77
N LEU A 255 -7.91 9.69 3.51
CA LEU A 255 -7.36 10.74 2.65
C LEU A 255 -7.82 10.57 1.20
N SER A 256 -7.92 9.32 0.69
CA SER A 256 -8.50 9.05 -0.62
C SER A 256 -9.96 9.55 -0.69
N LEU A 257 -10.75 9.29 0.36
CA LEU A 257 -12.12 9.78 0.46
C LEU A 257 -12.22 11.30 0.43
N VAL A 258 -11.37 11.98 1.19
CA VAL A 258 -11.32 13.46 1.20
C VAL A 258 -11.02 13.98 -0.20
N PHE A 259 -10.05 13.38 -0.91
CA PHE A 259 -9.74 13.80 -2.28
C PHE A 259 -10.85 13.50 -3.27
N PHE A 260 -11.55 12.35 -3.14
CA PHE A 260 -12.74 12.07 -3.95
C PHE A 260 -13.84 13.12 -3.73
N ASN A 261 -14.08 13.46 -2.47
CA ASN A 261 -15.08 14.48 -2.15
C ASN A 261 -14.69 15.85 -2.70
N MET A 262 -13.46 16.32 -2.46
CA MET A 262 -12.96 17.60 -2.97
C MET A 262 -13.02 17.68 -4.51
N ALA A 263 -12.66 16.58 -5.20
CA ALA A 263 -12.73 16.53 -6.65
C ALA A 263 -14.16 16.60 -7.21
N THR A 264 -15.16 16.30 -6.39
CA THR A 264 -16.59 16.31 -6.80
C THR A 264 -17.35 17.57 -6.41
N ILE A 265 -16.71 18.51 -5.68
CA ILE A 265 -17.25 19.83 -5.35
C ILE A 265 -16.77 20.82 -6.41
N GLY A 266 -17.70 21.50 -7.09
CA GLY A 266 -17.35 22.53 -8.08
C GLY A 266 -16.84 23.81 -7.42
N HIS A 267 -15.90 24.50 -8.03
CA HIS A 267 -15.38 25.79 -7.55
C HIS A 267 -16.42 26.94 -7.52
N GLY A 268 -17.69 26.65 -7.73
CA GLY A 268 -18.77 27.64 -7.72
C GLY A 268 -19.68 27.62 -6.51
N GLU A 269 -19.48 26.71 -5.55
CA GLU A 269 -20.36 26.55 -4.36
C GLU A 269 -19.72 27.06 -3.05
N GLU A 270 -18.58 27.74 -3.12
CA GLU A 270 -18.01 28.46 -1.96
C GLU A 270 -18.49 29.92 -1.95
N HIS A 271 -19.80 30.13 -1.68
CA HIS A 271 -20.30 31.43 -1.19
C HIS A 271 -21.55 31.21 -0.33
#